data_3d2dc55f058f90edd9bd99110f1bca08
#
_entry.id   3d2dc55f058f90edd9bd99110f1bca08
#
_cell.length_a   1.000
_cell.length_b   1.000
_cell.length_c   1.000
_cell.angle_alpha   90.00
_cell.angle_beta   90.00
_cell.angle_gamma   90.00
#
_symmetry.space_group_name_H-M   'P 1'
#
loop_
_entity.id
_entity.type
_entity.pdbx_description
1 polymer ?
#
loop_
_entity_poly.entity_id
_entity_poly.type
_entity_poly.pdbx_seq_one_letter_code
_entity_poly.pdbx_strand_id
1 'polypeptide(L)'
;MKLIGQRIVILGGSSGIGLATAQAVAQEGASVVIASSRKARVDEALVTLPASAEGHALDLRDEQAVKAFFAGLGAFDHLAFTAGETLQLGRLSETDIGAARAFFLA
;
A
#
# COMPACT_ATOMS: atom_id res chain seq x y z
N MET A 1 -18.63 -1.93 -9.92
CA MET A 1 -17.48 -1.60 -9.05
C MET A 1 -17.57 -2.38 -7.76
N LYS A 2 -16.67 -3.31 -7.58
CA LYS A 2 -16.74 -4.27 -6.48
C LYS A 2 -16.09 -3.80 -5.19
N LEU A 3 -15.25 -2.75 -5.27
CA LEU A 3 -14.45 -2.32 -4.12
C LEU A 3 -14.82 -0.95 -3.59
N ILE A 4 -16.00 -0.45 -3.94
CA ILE A 4 -16.48 0.83 -3.45
C ILE A 4 -16.50 0.81 -1.91
N GLY A 5 -15.94 1.84 -1.29
CA GLY A 5 -15.88 1.94 0.16
C GLY A 5 -14.74 1.17 0.80
N GLN A 6 -13.97 0.41 0.02
CA GLN A 6 -12.81 -0.30 0.54
C GLN A 6 -11.58 0.60 0.49
N ARG A 7 -10.77 0.56 1.53
CA ARG A 7 -9.49 1.26 1.57
C ARG A 7 -8.37 0.25 1.50
N ILE A 8 -7.51 0.39 0.49
CA ILE A 8 -6.47 -0.60 0.19
C ILE A 8 -5.10 0.07 0.25
N VAL A 9 -4.22 -0.48 1.06
CA VAL A 9 -2.85 -0.01 1.20
C VAL A 9 -1.93 -0.92 0.40
N ILE A 10 -1.09 -0.33 -0.45
CA ILE A 10 -0.17 -1.08 -1.29
C ILE A 10 1.25 -0.61 -1.00
N LEU A 11 2.01 -1.46 -0.34
CA LEU A 11 3.42 -1.20 -0.06
C LEU A 11 4.24 -1.65 -1.26
N GLY A 12 4.95 -0.70 -1.88
CA GLY A 12 5.63 -0.93 -3.14
C GLY A 12 4.79 -0.56 -4.35
N GLY A 13 3.77 0.28 -4.17
CA GLY A 13 2.79 0.61 -5.21
C GLY A 13 3.21 1.60 -6.27
N SER A 14 4.49 2.00 -6.31
CA SER A 14 4.94 3.06 -7.21
C SER A 14 5.39 2.57 -8.58
N SER A 15 5.55 1.28 -8.77
CA SER A 15 5.98 0.72 -10.07
C SER A 15 5.65 -0.77 -10.16
N GLY A 16 5.76 -1.32 -11.37
CA GLY A 16 5.59 -2.75 -11.61
C GLY A 16 4.23 -3.28 -11.18
N ILE A 17 4.25 -4.45 -10.54
CA ILE A 17 3.03 -5.14 -10.10
C ILE A 17 2.25 -4.29 -9.09
N GLY A 18 2.95 -3.60 -8.20
CA GLY A 18 2.30 -2.74 -7.19
C GLY A 18 1.49 -1.63 -7.82
N LEU A 19 2.05 -0.94 -8.81
CA LEU A 19 1.34 0.13 -9.49
C LEU A 19 0.16 -0.43 -10.30
N ALA A 20 0.35 -1.54 -11.00
CA ALA A 20 -0.72 -2.18 -11.76
C ALA A 20 -1.88 -2.60 -10.82
N THR A 21 -1.54 -3.12 -9.63
CA THR A 21 -2.53 -3.47 -8.63
C THR A 21 -3.29 -2.24 -8.15
N ALA A 22 -2.57 -1.14 -7.87
CA ALA A 22 -3.19 0.10 -7.44
C ALA A 22 -4.17 0.62 -8.47
N GLN A 23 -3.78 0.62 -9.75
CA GLN A 23 -4.64 1.05 -10.83
C GLN A 23 -5.88 0.17 -10.95
N ALA A 24 -5.71 -1.14 -10.85
CA ALA A 24 -6.81 -2.09 -10.98
C ALA A 24 -7.84 -1.93 -9.86
N VAL A 25 -7.39 -1.84 -8.61
CA VAL A 25 -8.33 -1.71 -7.48
C VAL A 25 -8.99 -0.33 -7.48
N ALA A 26 -8.30 0.71 -7.92
CA ALA A 26 -8.89 2.03 -8.05
C ALA A 26 -10.02 2.04 -9.09
N GLN A 27 -9.87 1.31 -10.19
CA GLN A 27 -10.92 1.16 -11.19
C GLN A 27 -12.16 0.46 -10.62
N GLU A 28 -11.99 -0.37 -9.60
CA GLU A 28 -13.10 -1.03 -8.92
C GLU A 28 -13.69 -0.18 -7.79
N GLY A 29 -13.28 1.07 -7.67
CA GLY A 29 -13.84 2.00 -6.72
C GLY A 29 -13.15 2.09 -5.38
N ALA A 30 -12.03 1.39 -5.19
CA ALA A 30 -11.29 1.44 -3.93
C ALA A 30 -10.60 2.79 -3.73
N SER A 31 -10.45 3.18 -2.47
CA SER A 31 -9.54 4.24 -2.08
C SER A 31 -8.17 3.62 -1.90
N VAL A 32 -7.16 4.17 -2.56
CA VAL A 32 -5.83 3.55 -2.62
C VAL A 32 -4.82 4.40 -1.87
N VAL A 33 -4.00 3.75 -1.05
CA VAL A 33 -2.84 4.35 -0.41
C VAL A 33 -1.62 3.59 -0.88
N ILE A 34 -0.68 4.29 -1.51
CA ILE A 34 0.58 3.66 -1.94
C ILE A 34 1.74 4.18 -1.11
N ALA A 35 2.70 3.32 -0.84
CA ALA A 35 3.92 3.69 -0.14
C ALA A 35 5.12 3.02 -0.81
N SER A 36 6.19 3.78 -0.96
CA SER A 36 7.42 3.32 -1.58
C SER A 36 8.57 4.17 -1.06
N SER A 37 9.80 3.66 -1.17
CA SER A 37 10.97 4.35 -0.65
C SER A 37 11.36 5.60 -1.46
N ARG A 38 10.88 5.73 -2.68
CA ARG A 38 11.26 6.84 -3.57
C ARG A 38 10.11 7.78 -3.79
N LYS A 39 10.21 8.99 -3.21
CA LYS A 39 9.15 9.99 -3.33
C LYS A 39 8.85 10.35 -4.78
N ALA A 40 9.87 10.50 -5.62
CA ALA A 40 9.67 10.85 -7.02
C ALA A 40 8.81 9.81 -7.75
N ARG A 41 9.03 8.53 -7.47
CA ARG A 41 8.24 7.46 -8.08
C ARG A 41 6.82 7.43 -7.54
N VAL A 42 6.65 7.72 -6.25
CA VAL A 42 5.32 7.84 -5.65
C VAL A 42 4.54 8.96 -6.35
N ASP A 43 5.17 10.12 -6.52
CA ASP A 43 4.53 11.26 -7.16
C ASP A 43 4.14 10.95 -8.61
N GLU A 44 5.01 10.27 -9.36
CA GLU A 44 4.72 9.85 -10.72
C GLU A 44 3.54 8.87 -10.77
N ALA A 45 3.52 7.92 -9.84
CA ALA A 45 2.43 6.94 -9.76
C ALA A 45 1.09 7.61 -9.46
N LEU A 46 1.08 8.61 -8.59
CA LEU A 46 -0.15 9.32 -8.23
C LEU A 46 -0.77 10.03 -9.42
N VAL A 47 0.02 10.44 -10.41
CA VAL A 47 -0.50 11.06 -11.63
C VAL A 47 -1.40 10.09 -12.39
N THR A 48 -1.14 8.79 -12.30
CA THR A 48 -1.91 7.76 -13.01
C THR A 48 -3.09 7.23 -12.22
N LEU A 49 -3.27 7.71 -10.99
CA LEU A 49 -4.32 7.25 -10.08
C LEU A 49 -5.36 8.35 -9.87
N PRO A 50 -6.57 8.00 -9.39
CA PRO A 50 -7.58 9.02 -9.08
C PRO A 50 -7.08 10.03 -8.06
N ALA A 51 -7.70 11.21 -8.06
CA ALA A 51 -7.32 12.30 -7.15
C ALA A 51 -7.44 11.91 -5.67
N SER A 52 -8.27 10.92 -5.35
CA SER A 52 -8.45 10.44 -3.99
C SER A 52 -7.30 9.55 -3.49
N ALA A 53 -6.38 9.13 -4.38
CA ALA A 53 -5.27 8.29 -3.99
C ALA A 53 -4.28 9.07 -3.12
N GLU A 54 -3.72 8.39 -2.12
CA GLU A 54 -2.69 8.94 -1.25
C GLU A 54 -1.36 8.25 -1.53
N GLY A 55 -0.27 8.99 -1.40
CA GLY A 55 1.06 8.44 -1.58
C GLY A 55 1.99 8.87 -0.46
N HIS A 56 2.86 7.96 -0.05
CA HIS A 56 3.83 8.20 1.03
C HIS A 56 5.20 7.67 0.64
N ALA A 57 6.24 8.46 0.93
CA ALA A 57 7.61 7.96 0.86
C ALA A 57 7.90 7.24 2.17
N LEU A 58 8.22 5.95 2.09
CA LEU A 58 8.41 5.12 3.27
C LEU A 58 9.51 4.11 3.01
N ASP A 59 10.55 4.12 3.86
CA ASP A 59 11.57 3.08 3.82
C ASP A 59 11.05 1.85 4.55
N LEU A 60 10.72 0.81 3.81
CA LEU A 60 10.14 -0.41 4.38
C LEU A 60 11.12 -1.22 5.22
N ARG A 61 12.40 -0.86 5.19
CA ARG A 61 13.42 -1.49 6.04
C ARG A 61 13.53 -0.82 7.40
N ASP A 62 12.95 0.37 7.56
CA ASP A 62 12.96 1.12 8.80
C ASP A 62 11.73 0.76 9.62
N GLU A 63 11.93 -0.07 10.64
CA GLU A 63 10.84 -0.56 11.48
C GLU A 63 10.08 0.57 12.17
N GLN A 64 10.78 1.58 12.64
CA GLN A 64 10.13 2.71 13.32
C GLN A 64 9.27 3.51 12.34
N ALA A 65 9.77 3.72 11.13
CA ALA A 65 9.01 4.42 10.10
C ALA A 65 7.75 3.65 9.71
N VAL A 66 7.86 2.32 9.60
CA VAL A 66 6.71 1.46 9.27
C VAL A 66 5.67 1.53 10.38
N LYS A 67 6.09 1.45 11.63
CA LYS A 67 5.16 1.58 12.76
C LYS A 67 4.45 2.93 12.78
N ALA A 68 5.21 4.00 12.58
CA ALA A 68 4.64 5.35 12.55
C ALA A 68 3.65 5.50 11.40
N PHE A 69 3.97 4.94 10.23
CA PHE A 69 3.10 4.97 9.08
C PHE A 69 1.74 4.32 9.39
N PHE A 70 1.75 3.11 9.91
CA PHE A 70 0.50 2.42 10.22
C PHE A 70 -0.26 3.07 11.38
N ALA A 71 0.45 3.60 12.36
CA ALA A 71 -0.18 4.30 13.48
C ALA A 71 -0.95 5.55 13.01
N GLY A 72 -0.39 6.28 12.03
CA GLY A 72 -1.01 7.49 11.52
C GLY A 72 -2.00 7.27 10.40
N LEU A 73 -2.01 6.08 9.81
CA LEU A 73 -2.80 5.80 8.62
C LEU A 73 -4.30 5.70 8.91
N GLY A 74 -4.67 5.17 10.06
CA GLY A 74 -6.05 4.88 10.37
C GLY A 74 -6.50 3.53 9.82
N ALA A 75 -7.80 3.32 9.78
CA ALA A 75 -8.36 2.04 9.36
C ALA A 75 -8.21 1.83 7.85
N PHE A 76 -7.99 0.58 7.47
CA PHE A 76 -7.98 0.15 6.08
C PHE A 76 -8.51 -1.29 6.02
N ASP A 77 -8.87 -1.74 4.83
CA ASP A 77 -9.53 -3.04 4.65
C ASP A 77 -8.58 -4.11 4.15
N HIS A 78 -7.63 -3.75 3.29
CA HIS A 78 -6.71 -4.71 2.70
C HIS A 78 -5.31 -4.12 2.62
N LEU A 79 -4.32 -5.00 2.74
CA LEU A 79 -2.91 -4.67 2.59
C LEU A 79 -2.31 -5.56 1.51
N ALA A 80 -1.69 -4.95 0.52
CA ALA A 80 -0.90 -5.66 -0.50
C ALA A 80 0.57 -5.28 -0.33
N PHE A 81 1.43 -6.28 -0.29
CA PHE A 81 2.88 -6.06 -0.18
C PHE A 81 3.54 -6.54 -1.46
N THR A 82 4.08 -5.61 -2.24
CA THR A 82 4.73 -5.90 -3.53
C THR A 82 6.18 -5.45 -3.58
N ALA A 83 6.71 -4.99 -2.45
CA ALA A 83 8.09 -4.47 -2.41
C ALA A 83 9.13 -5.59 -2.44
N GLY A 84 8.74 -6.83 -2.16
CA GLY A 84 9.61 -7.99 -2.24
C GLY A 84 9.36 -8.79 -3.51
N GLU A 85 9.81 -10.02 -3.51
CA GLU A 85 9.61 -10.93 -4.63
C GLU A 85 8.22 -11.56 -4.65
N THR A 86 7.55 -11.60 -3.53
CA THR A 86 6.26 -12.27 -3.38
C THR A 86 5.17 -11.28 -3.08
N LEU A 87 4.09 -11.34 -3.84
CA LEU A 87 2.89 -10.55 -3.59
C LEU A 87 2.07 -11.20 -2.46
N GLN A 88 1.71 -10.40 -1.47
CA GLN A 88 0.86 -10.84 -0.38
C GLN A 88 -0.36 -9.94 -0.27
N LEU A 89 -1.53 -10.57 -0.18
CA LEU A 89 -2.80 -9.88 -0.02
C LEU A 89 -3.51 -10.44 1.20
N GLY A 90 -4.04 -9.55 2.04
CA GLY A 90 -4.77 -9.99 3.20
C GLY A 90 -5.72 -8.92 3.71
N ARG A 91 -6.77 -9.35 4.37
CA ARG A 91 -7.67 -8.45 5.06
C ARG A 91 -7.06 -8.04 6.39
N LEU A 92 -7.42 -6.85 6.86
CA LEU A 92 -6.95 -6.38 8.15
C LEU A 92 -7.30 -7.36 9.28
N SER A 93 -8.46 -8.00 9.19
CA SER A 93 -8.88 -8.99 10.19
C SER A 93 -8.00 -10.25 10.19
N GLU A 94 -7.28 -10.50 9.12
CA GLU A 94 -6.42 -11.68 8.95
C GLU A 94 -4.95 -11.34 9.04
N THR A 95 -4.59 -10.06 8.82
CA THR A 95 -3.21 -9.59 8.75
C THR A 95 -3.02 -8.49 9.77
N ASP A 96 -2.31 -8.76 10.83
CA ASP A 96 -2.00 -7.75 11.84
C ASP A 96 -0.66 -7.07 11.55
N ILE A 97 -0.39 -6.00 12.30
CA ILE A 97 0.85 -5.24 12.14
C ILE A 97 2.07 -6.08 12.49
N GLY A 98 1.94 -6.98 13.47
CA GLY A 98 3.03 -7.88 13.84
C GLY A 98 3.40 -8.83 12.71
N ALA A 99 2.40 -9.41 12.05
CA ALA A 99 2.63 -10.30 10.91
C ALA A 99 3.26 -9.53 9.74
N ALA A 100 2.77 -8.31 9.47
CA ALA A 100 3.33 -7.48 8.41
C ALA A 100 4.79 -7.13 8.70
N ARG A 101 5.12 -6.80 9.95
CA ARG A 101 6.50 -6.51 10.35
C ARG A 101 7.40 -7.72 10.16
N ALA A 102 6.95 -8.89 10.54
CA ALA A 102 7.72 -10.12 10.36
C ALA A 102 8.04 -10.36 8.89
N PHE A 103 7.09 -10.05 8.01
CA PHE A 103 7.30 -10.16 6.58
C PHE A 103 8.40 -9.21 6.09
N PHE A 104 8.39 -7.96 6.58
CA PHE A 104 9.40 -6.97 6.19
C PHE A 104 10.81 -7.34 6.68
N LEU A 105 10.90 -8.02 7.81
CA LEU A 105 12.18 -8.37 8.42
C LEU A 105 12.77 -9.68 7.90
N ALA A 106 12.02 -10.41 7.13
CA ALA A 106 12.43 -11.71 6.59
C ALA A 106 13.45 -11.60 5.40
#